data_75baf46a9aba354dfc6a41f672190b38
#
_entry.id   75baf46a9aba354dfc6a41f672190b38
#
_cell.length_a   1.000
_cell.length_b   1.000
_cell.length_c   1.000
_cell.angle_alpha   90.00
_cell.angle_beta   90.00
_cell.angle_gamma   90.00
#
_symmetry.space_group_name_H-M   'P 1'
#
loop_
_entity.id
_entity.type
_entity.pdbx_description
1 polymer ?
#
loop_
_entity_poly.entity_id
_entity_poly.type
_entity_poly.pdbx_seq_one_letter_code
_entity_poly.pdbx_strand_id
1 'polypeptide(L)'
;MKKFRFAAAAIGTGILVSLTACSGQSPQVQESSQTESQEVAENTAAASQAEKDPIEIATKPMTEQYILGEMLKILIEDSTDYTVNVTQGIGGGTSNIHPAMEAGEFDLYPEYTSSGYVMVLDHSASGVSDEEIWETLQKEYHEKYGMDWVGLYGFNNTFAVAVRSDVAQQYNLKTTSDLAAVSGELVFGGNPDYIEREDGFGLLCETYGLEFKDVMDIDIGLKYQAMANGEIDVTNGFTTDAQLGSGDVVALEDDLKLQANYYCSTVVREDTLEEYPGLEEALMKMDGILTDTEMAELNYKLEIEGLDEHQIALDFLTEKGLITNE
;
A
#
# COMPACT_ATOMS: atom_id res chain seq x y z
N MET A 1 -26.99 -29.87 23.66
CA MET A 1 -26.86 -29.79 25.14
C MET A 1 -25.64 -30.60 25.56
N LYS A 2 -24.54 -29.94 25.91
CA LYS A 2 -23.46 -30.45 26.80
C LYS A 2 -22.67 -29.24 27.26
N LYS A 3 -22.87 -28.85 28.50
CA LYS A 3 -22.18 -27.80 29.22
C LYS A 3 -20.85 -28.36 29.71
N PHE A 4 -19.72 -27.72 29.41
CA PHE A 4 -18.46 -27.93 30.13
C PHE A 4 -18.16 -26.72 31.02
N ARG A 5 -18.12 -27.00 32.33
CA ARG A 5 -17.64 -26.09 33.39
C ARG A 5 -16.15 -26.35 33.54
N PHE A 6 -15.34 -25.29 33.58
CA PHE A 6 -13.98 -25.34 34.12
C PHE A 6 -13.87 -24.49 35.37
N ALA A 7 -13.32 -25.13 36.41
CA ALA A 7 -13.16 -24.62 37.75
C ALA A 7 -11.85 -23.84 37.85
N ALA A 8 -11.89 -22.78 38.66
CA ALA A 8 -10.74 -21.99 39.09
C ALA A 8 -9.94 -22.74 40.17
N ALA A 9 -8.62 -22.69 40.11
CA ALA A 9 -7.74 -23.01 41.23
C ALA A 9 -6.74 -21.85 41.42
N ALA A 10 -6.91 -21.16 42.54
CA ALA A 10 -5.94 -20.16 43.05
C ALA A 10 -4.94 -20.90 43.96
N ILE A 11 -3.63 -20.60 43.77
CA ILE A 11 -2.60 -20.91 44.75
C ILE A 11 -1.77 -19.65 44.93
N GLY A 12 -1.90 -19.07 46.10
CA GLY A 12 -1.04 -18.01 46.61
C GLY A 12 0.19 -18.60 47.33
N THR A 13 1.32 -17.94 47.21
CA THR A 13 2.40 -18.11 48.14
C THR A 13 3.14 -16.78 48.30
N GLY A 14 3.01 -16.17 49.47
CA GLY A 14 3.76 -15.01 49.89
C GLY A 14 5.13 -15.42 50.46
N ILE A 15 6.12 -14.53 50.31
CA ILE A 15 7.35 -14.55 51.12
C ILE A 15 7.67 -13.13 51.54
N LEU A 16 7.96 -13.04 52.86
CA LEU A 16 8.22 -11.87 53.68
C LEU A 16 9.63 -11.27 53.48
N VAL A 17 9.68 -9.96 53.53
CA VAL A 17 10.53 -8.98 54.24
C VAL A 17 11.85 -9.44 54.85
N SER A 18 12.91 -8.68 54.58
CA SER A 18 13.89 -8.27 55.62
C SER A 18 14.52 -6.92 55.29
N LEU A 19 14.20 -5.97 56.15
CA LEU A 19 14.89 -4.69 56.33
C LEU A 19 16.19 -4.95 57.12
N THR A 20 17.30 -4.34 56.68
CA THR A 20 18.44 -4.10 57.59
C THR A 20 18.97 -2.69 57.34
N ALA A 21 18.78 -1.86 58.33
CA ALA A 21 19.39 -0.55 58.46
C ALA A 21 20.78 -0.68 59.11
N CYS A 22 21.76 0.07 58.64
CA CYS A 22 22.90 0.44 59.42
C CYS A 22 23.38 1.85 59.06
N SER A 23 23.40 2.66 60.12
CA SER A 23 23.84 4.03 60.26
C SER A 23 25.38 4.17 60.26
N GLY A 24 25.85 5.35 59.86
CA GLY A 24 27.15 5.78 60.43
C GLY A 24 27.93 6.80 59.64
N GLN A 25 27.83 8.06 60.03
CA GLN A 25 28.88 9.08 60.25
C GLN A 25 29.58 9.73 59.04
N SER A 26 29.34 11.06 58.99
CA SER A 26 30.23 12.07 58.36
C SER A 26 31.44 12.35 59.29
N PRO A 27 32.53 12.89 58.73
CA PRO A 27 32.97 14.21 59.20
C PRO A 27 33.44 15.19 58.11
N GLN A 28 33.01 16.41 58.30
CA GLN A 28 33.64 17.73 58.22
C GLN A 28 34.84 18.03 57.29
N VAL A 29 34.60 19.03 56.43
CA VAL A 29 35.26 20.31 56.15
C VAL A 29 36.78 20.38 56.14
N GLN A 30 37.33 20.79 54.99
CA GLN A 30 38.37 21.83 54.98
C GLN A 30 38.33 22.66 53.71
N GLU A 31 38.16 23.97 53.92
CA GLU A 31 38.26 25.08 52.98
C GLU A 31 39.73 25.32 52.59
N SER A 32 40.02 25.53 51.31
CA SER A 32 41.14 26.40 50.92
C SER A 32 40.86 26.99 49.52
N SER A 33 40.85 28.30 49.54
CA SER A 33 40.65 29.26 48.48
C SER A 33 41.87 29.44 47.58
N GLN A 34 41.55 29.98 46.34
CA GLN A 34 42.33 30.79 45.41
C GLN A 34 42.66 30.03 44.11
N THR A 35 42.55 30.53 42.89
CA THR A 35 42.43 31.87 42.30
C THR A 35 42.25 31.66 40.77
N GLU A 36 41.42 32.46 40.17
CA GLU A 36 41.30 32.86 38.77
C GLU A 36 42.21 32.23 37.70
N SER A 37 41.57 31.69 36.65
CA SER A 37 41.90 32.04 35.25
C SER A 37 40.69 31.82 34.37
N GLN A 38 40.17 32.89 33.76
CA GLN A 38 39.17 32.88 32.71
C GLN A 38 39.77 32.24 31.49
N GLU A 39 39.20 31.11 31.07
CA GLU A 39 39.29 30.64 29.70
C GLU A 39 37.87 30.54 29.16
N VAL A 40 37.57 31.46 28.25
CA VAL A 40 36.35 31.48 27.48
C VAL A 40 36.37 30.22 26.54
N ALA A 41 35.81 29.16 27.01
CA ALA A 41 35.46 28.05 26.09
C ALA A 41 34.10 28.39 25.46
N GLU A 42 34.14 28.76 24.20
CA GLU A 42 32.98 28.67 23.29
C GLU A 42 32.44 27.24 23.34
N ASN A 43 31.45 27.05 24.20
CA ASN A 43 30.69 25.83 24.23
C ASN A 43 29.67 25.93 23.07
N THR A 44 30.07 25.54 21.88
CA THR A 44 29.13 25.16 20.81
C THR A 44 28.29 24.03 21.39
N ALA A 45 27.12 24.38 21.84
CA ALA A 45 26.06 23.43 22.12
C ALA A 45 25.69 22.73 20.78
N ALA A 46 26.35 21.60 20.52
CA ALA A 46 25.74 20.58 19.71
C ALA A 46 24.51 20.14 20.52
N ALA A 47 23.34 20.64 20.16
CA ALA A 47 22.09 20.05 20.59
C ALA A 47 22.16 18.59 20.13
N SER A 48 22.30 17.65 21.04
CA SER A 48 22.03 16.25 20.81
C SER A 48 20.56 16.22 20.35
N GLN A 49 20.32 16.08 19.04
CA GLN A 49 19.02 15.69 18.55
C GLN A 49 18.71 14.38 19.28
N ALA A 50 17.66 14.39 20.08
CA ALA A 50 17.12 13.14 20.59
C ALA A 50 16.79 12.30 19.35
N GLU A 51 17.28 11.07 19.31
CA GLU A 51 16.96 10.10 18.25
C GLU A 51 15.44 9.98 18.27
N LYS A 52 14.79 10.32 17.14
CA LYS A 52 13.34 10.22 17.02
C LYS A 52 12.95 8.75 16.90
N ASP A 53 11.75 8.44 17.33
CA ASP A 53 11.19 7.11 17.11
C ASP A 53 11.12 6.82 15.60
N PRO A 54 11.24 5.57 15.17
CA PRO A 54 11.07 5.19 13.77
C PRO A 54 9.68 5.56 13.24
N ILE A 55 9.61 5.96 11.98
CA ILE A 55 8.33 6.14 11.27
C ILE A 55 7.75 4.76 10.95
N GLU A 56 6.51 4.50 11.33
CA GLU A 56 5.83 3.21 11.18
C GLU A 56 4.93 3.21 9.93
N ILE A 57 5.29 2.39 8.94
CA ILE A 57 4.51 2.20 7.70
C ILE A 57 3.71 0.90 7.79
N ALA A 58 2.41 0.94 7.49
CA ALA A 58 1.59 -0.24 7.29
C ALA A 58 1.40 -0.55 5.81
N THR A 59 1.28 -1.83 5.43
CA THR A 59 0.85 -2.22 4.09
C THR A 59 -0.27 -3.24 4.11
N LYS A 60 -1.11 -3.24 3.07
CA LYS A 60 -2.14 -4.24 2.85
C LYS A 60 -1.52 -5.58 2.42
N PRO A 61 -2.24 -6.72 2.54
CA PRO A 61 -1.72 -8.04 2.20
C PRO A 61 -1.74 -8.28 0.68
N MET A 62 -1.01 -7.48 -0.08
CA MET A 62 -0.90 -7.53 -1.53
C MET A 62 0.54 -7.28 -1.95
N THR A 63 1.03 -8.00 -2.95
CA THR A 63 2.38 -7.91 -3.50
C THR A 63 2.79 -6.47 -3.82
N GLU A 64 1.94 -5.77 -4.56
CA GLU A 64 2.09 -4.37 -4.92
C GLU A 64 2.37 -3.48 -3.69
N GLN A 65 1.63 -3.69 -2.62
CA GLN A 65 1.75 -2.90 -1.39
C GLN A 65 3.08 -3.13 -0.67
N TYR A 66 3.68 -4.33 -0.76
CA TYR A 66 4.99 -4.61 -0.18
C TYR A 66 6.07 -3.81 -0.89
N ILE A 67 6.04 -3.79 -2.22
CA ILE A 67 6.96 -2.99 -3.04
C ILE A 67 6.80 -1.49 -2.74
N LEU A 68 5.55 -0.99 -2.66
CA LEU A 68 5.27 0.41 -2.36
C LEU A 68 5.72 0.81 -0.95
N GLY A 69 5.54 -0.07 0.04
CA GLY A 69 6.04 0.15 1.40
C GLY A 69 7.57 0.28 1.44
N GLU A 70 8.28 -0.56 0.70
CA GLU A 70 9.74 -0.47 0.58
C GLU A 70 10.19 0.77 -0.20
N MET A 71 9.46 1.20 -1.25
CA MET A 71 9.74 2.46 -1.95
C MET A 71 9.64 3.65 -1.01
N LEU A 72 8.56 3.74 -0.22
CA LEU A 72 8.38 4.81 0.77
C LEU A 72 9.51 4.81 1.79
N LYS A 73 9.84 3.64 2.35
CA LYS A 73 10.96 3.49 3.29
C LYS A 73 12.26 4.02 2.69
N ILE A 74 12.64 3.55 1.51
CA ILE A 74 13.88 3.95 0.84
C ILE A 74 13.92 5.47 0.58
N LEU A 75 12.81 6.04 0.09
CA LEU A 75 12.72 7.47 -0.20
C LEU A 75 12.84 8.33 1.06
N ILE A 76 12.24 7.91 2.16
CA ILE A 76 12.32 8.61 3.45
C ILE A 76 13.75 8.53 3.99
N GLU A 77 14.35 7.34 4.04
CA GLU A 77 15.70 7.13 4.57
C GLU A 77 16.80 7.77 3.71
N ASP A 78 16.62 7.85 2.36
CA ASP A 78 17.54 8.57 1.45
C ASP A 78 17.42 10.10 1.57
N SER A 79 16.23 10.60 1.87
CA SER A 79 15.94 12.05 1.90
C SER A 79 16.17 12.70 3.26
N THR A 80 16.22 11.89 4.33
CA THR A 80 16.22 12.34 5.72
C THR A 80 17.12 11.46 6.58
N ASP A 81 17.36 11.88 7.83
CA ASP A 81 18.09 11.07 8.83
C ASP A 81 17.13 10.18 9.66
N TYR A 82 15.87 10.03 9.25
CA TYR A 82 14.89 9.22 9.99
C TYR A 82 15.01 7.74 9.64
N THR A 83 14.66 6.89 10.60
CA THR A 83 14.55 5.44 10.40
C THR A 83 13.10 5.05 10.17
N VAL A 84 12.88 4.00 9.38
CA VAL A 84 11.54 3.56 8.98
C VAL A 84 11.36 2.07 9.21
N ASN A 85 10.25 1.71 9.84
CA ASN A 85 9.79 0.33 9.95
C ASN A 85 8.61 0.10 8.99
N VAL A 86 8.60 -1.03 8.31
CA VAL A 86 7.48 -1.45 7.45
C VAL A 86 6.83 -2.70 8.04
N THR A 87 5.58 -2.59 8.45
CA THR A 87 4.76 -3.73 8.86
C THR A 87 3.92 -4.18 7.67
N GLN A 88 4.32 -5.30 7.08
CA GLN A 88 3.71 -5.82 5.86
C GLN A 88 2.47 -6.68 6.15
N GLY A 89 1.50 -6.62 5.23
CA GLY A 89 0.44 -7.62 5.14
C GLY A 89 -0.63 -7.54 6.21
N ILE A 90 -1.03 -6.34 6.62
CA ILE A 90 -2.12 -6.16 7.60
C ILE A 90 -3.42 -6.76 7.04
N GLY A 91 -3.84 -7.89 7.62
CA GLY A 91 -5.08 -8.56 7.23
C GLY A 91 -6.30 -7.64 7.36
N GLY A 92 -7.23 -7.73 6.42
CA GLY A 92 -8.38 -6.82 6.34
C GLY A 92 -8.09 -5.47 5.65
N GLY A 93 -6.81 -5.17 5.35
CA GLY A 93 -6.42 -3.98 4.61
C GLY A 93 -6.97 -2.69 5.23
N THR A 94 -7.61 -1.83 4.44
CA THR A 94 -8.18 -0.53 4.86
C THR A 94 -8.99 -0.61 6.15
N SER A 95 -9.83 -1.65 6.30
CA SER A 95 -10.71 -1.79 7.47
C SER A 95 -9.96 -1.97 8.79
N ASN A 96 -8.71 -2.45 8.76
CA ASN A 96 -7.88 -2.61 9.95
C ASN A 96 -6.77 -1.55 10.04
N ILE A 97 -6.21 -1.12 8.90
CA ILE A 97 -5.14 -0.13 8.89
C ILE A 97 -5.67 1.25 9.30
N HIS A 98 -6.80 1.70 8.73
CA HIS A 98 -7.30 3.05 9.02
C HIS A 98 -7.61 3.27 10.53
N PRO A 99 -8.31 2.37 11.25
CA PRO A 99 -8.46 2.51 12.69
C PRO A 99 -7.14 2.46 13.48
N ALA A 100 -6.12 1.72 13.02
CA ALA A 100 -4.81 1.69 13.63
C ALA A 100 -4.04 3.01 13.42
N MET A 101 -4.23 3.66 12.26
CA MET A 101 -3.75 5.04 12.01
C MET A 101 -4.39 6.04 12.97
N GLU A 102 -5.73 5.98 13.17
CA GLU A 102 -6.42 6.81 14.16
C GLU A 102 -5.93 6.58 15.59
N ALA A 103 -5.53 5.35 15.90
CA ALA A 103 -4.96 4.99 17.22
C ALA A 103 -3.49 5.38 17.38
N GLY A 104 -2.82 5.84 16.32
CA GLY A 104 -1.39 6.18 16.32
C GLY A 104 -0.47 4.96 16.36
N GLU A 105 -0.94 3.79 15.90
CA GLU A 105 -0.12 2.58 15.78
C GLU A 105 0.77 2.61 14.53
N PHE A 106 0.34 3.35 13.50
CA PHE A 106 1.08 3.61 12.26
C PHE A 106 1.05 5.09 11.92
N ASP A 107 2.03 5.54 11.15
CA ASP A 107 2.21 6.93 10.76
C ASP A 107 1.72 7.19 9.33
N LEU A 108 1.90 6.23 8.44
CA LEU A 108 1.46 6.33 7.05
C LEU A 108 1.25 4.95 6.39
N TYR A 109 0.52 4.93 5.29
CA TYR A 109 0.31 3.73 4.47
C TYR A 109 -0.09 4.08 3.04
N PRO A 110 0.25 3.23 2.03
CA PRO A 110 -0.29 3.35 0.68
C PRO A 110 -1.77 2.98 0.66
N GLU A 111 -2.62 3.87 0.14
CA GLU A 111 -4.06 3.67 0.04
C GLU A 111 -4.56 4.01 -1.36
N TYR A 112 -5.72 3.44 -1.72
CA TYR A 112 -6.36 3.67 -3.01
C TYR A 112 -7.54 4.63 -2.87
N THR A 113 -7.67 5.56 -3.81
CA THR A 113 -8.67 6.62 -3.77
C THR A 113 -10.10 6.12 -3.56
N SER A 114 -10.55 5.13 -4.37
CA SER A 114 -11.89 4.58 -4.18
C SER A 114 -12.07 3.81 -2.87
N SER A 115 -11.00 3.17 -2.35
CA SER A 115 -11.08 2.52 -1.03
C SER A 115 -11.26 3.53 0.09
N GLY A 116 -10.48 4.61 0.09
CA GLY A 116 -10.63 5.70 1.07
C GLY A 116 -12.02 6.35 0.98
N TYR A 117 -12.49 6.61 -0.25
CA TYR A 117 -13.76 7.27 -0.48
C TYR A 117 -14.98 6.43 -0.07
N VAL A 118 -14.97 5.14 -0.42
CA VAL A 118 -16.12 4.24 -0.18
C VAL A 118 -16.07 3.60 1.21
N MET A 119 -14.90 3.08 1.63
CA MET A 119 -14.81 2.28 2.86
C MET A 119 -14.61 3.12 4.12
N VAL A 120 -13.92 4.27 4.00
CA VAL A 120 -13.60 5.12 5.15
C VAL A 120 -14.59 6.27 5.26
N LEU A 121 -14.85 6.98 4.16
CA LEU A 121 -15.77 8.11 4.17
C LEU A 121 -17.25 7.72 4.02
N ASP A 122 -17.54 6.44 3.68
CA ASP A 122 -18.89 5.88 3.46
C ASP A 122 -19.67 6.63 2.36
N HIS A 123 -18.94 7.06 1.31
CA HIS A 123 -19.52 7.70 0.14
C HIS A 123 -19.76 6.72 -1.00
N SER A 124 -20.69 7.05 -1.91
CA SER A 124 -20.88 6.30 -3.15
C SER A 124 -20.04 6.89 -4.26
N ALA A 125 -19.17 6.09 -4.89
CA ALA A 125 -18.35 6.52 -6.03
C ALA A 125 -19.11 6.52 -7.38
N SER A 126 -20.35 6.03 -7.43
CA SER A 126 -21.12 5.92 -8.67
C SER A 126 -21.43 7.28 -9.29
N GLY A 127 -20.88 7.55 -10.47
CA GLY A 127 -21.09 8.78 -11.22
C GLY A 127 -20.32 10.00 -10.69
N VAL A 128 -19.38 9.78 -9.76
CA VAL A 128 -18.49 10.81 -9.23
C VAL A 128 -17.20 10.82 -10.04
N SER A 129 -16.67 11.99 -10.36
CA SER A 129 -15.40 12.11 -11.10
C SER A 129 -14.20 11.84 -10.17
N ASP A 130 -13.06 11.41 -10.76
CA ASP A 130 -11.82 11.20 -9.99
C ASP A 130 -11.35 12.49 -9.30
N GLU A 131 -11.53 13.64 -9.95
CA GLU A 131 -11.20 14.96 -9.38
C GLU A 131 -12.04 15.24 -8.12
N GLU A 132 -13.36 14.99 -8.17
CA GLU A 132 -14.25 15.17 -7.02
C GLU A 132 -13.93 14.18 -5.89
N ILE A 133 -13.60 12.92 -6.22
CA ILE A 133 -13.13 11.92 -5.24
C ILE A 133 -11.87 12.45 -4.56
N TRP A 134 -10.89 12.90 -5.34
CA TRP A 134 -9.61 13.39 -4.81
C TRP A 134 -9.78 14.63 -3.92
N GLU A 135 -10.55 15.64 -4.36
CA GLU A 135 -10.81 16.83 -3.55
C GLU A 135 -11.55 16.49 -2.25
N THR A 136 -12.48 15.52 -2.29
CA THR A 136 -13.20 15.06 -1.11
C THR A 136 -12.27 14.33 -0.12
N LEU A 137 -11.41 13.45 -0.63
CA LEU A 137 -10.42 12.74 0.19
C LEU A 137 -9.49 13.72 0.89
N GLN A 138 -8.90 14.65 0.16
CA GLN A 138 -8.01 15.68 0.70
C GLN A 138 -8.69 16.45 1.85
N LYS A 139 -9.92 16.89 1.63
CA LYS A 139 -10.64 17.71 2.59
C LYS A 139 -11.12 16.90 3.79
N GLU A 140 -11.84 15.78 3.54
CA GLU A 140 -12.56 15.10 4.61
C GLU A 140 -11.64 14.25 5.49
N TYR A 141 -10.53 13.70 4.96
CA TYR A 141 -9.53 13.02 5.78
C TYR A 141 -8.83 13.98 6.72
N HIS A 142 -8.45 15.16 6.22
CA HIS A 142 -7.88 16.22 7.06
C HIS A 142 -8.85 16.66 8.15
N GLU A 143 -10.10 17.01 7.78
CA GLU A 143 -11.10 17.55 8.72
C GLU A 143 -11.59 16.49 9.75
N LYS A 144 -11.71 15.22 9.37
CA LYS A 144 -12.31 14.19 10.23
C LYS A 144 -11.28 13.40 11.02
N TYR A 145 -10.12 13.15 10.44
CA TYR A 145 -9.15 12.19 10.98
C TYR A 145 -7.77 12.82 11.25
N GLY A 146 -7.51 14.07 10.84
CA GLY A 146 -6.16 14.67 10.92
C GLY A 146 -5.15 13.88 10.08
N MET A 147 -5.55 13.48 8.88
CA MET A 147 -4.71 12.74 7.94
C MET A 147 -4.74 13.40 6.57
N ASP A 148 -3.61 13.40 5.88
CA ASP A 148 -3.45 13.97 4.55
C ASP A 148 -3.16 12.88 3.52
N TRP A 149 -3.60 13.12 2.28
CA TRP A 149 -3.25 12.31 1.12
C TRP A 149 -2.12 13.01 0.36
N VAL A 150 -0.96 12.35 0.20
CA VAL A 150 0.26 12.94 -0.35
C VAL A 150 0.72 12.18 -1.59
N GLY A 151 0.75 12.88 -2.73
CA GLY A 151 1.19 12.37 -4.02
C GLY A 151 0.29 11.29 -4.62
N LEU A 152 -0.09 11.42 -5.89
CA LEU A 152 -0.72 10.35 -6.67
C LEU A 152 0.38 9.60 -7.43
N TYR A 153 0.56 8.31 -7.17
CA TYR A 153 1.71 7.53 -7.67
C TYR A 153 1.73 7.37 -9.21
N GLY A 154 0.57 7.55 -9.85
CA GLY A 154 0.44 7.59 -11.30
C GLY A 154 -0.18 6.34 -11.92
N PHE A 155 -0.23 5.22 -11.21
CA PHE A 155 -0.91 4.01 -11.67
C PHE A 155 -2.32 3.87 -11.06
N ASN A 156 -3.15 3.07 -11.72
CA ASN A 156 -4.53 2.81 -11.35
C ASN A 156 -4.77 1.30 -11.25
N ASN A 157 -4.90 0.76 -10.03
CA ASN A 157 -5.20 -0.66 -9.81
C ASN A 157 -6.71 -0.92 -9.87
N THR A 158 -7.26 -1.01 -11.08
CA THR A 158 -8.69 -1.25 -11.29
C THR A 158 -8.96 -2.56 -12.04
N PHE A 159 -10.22 -2.96 -12.13
CA PHE A 159 -10.61 -4.09 -12.97
C PHE A 159 -10.25 -3.83 -14.44
N ALA A 160 -9.71 -4.84 -15.09
CA ALA A 160 -9.37 -4.82 -16.50
C ALA A 160 -9.89 -6.07 -17.22
N VAL A 161 -10.13 -5.91 -18.50
CA VAL A 161 -10.34 -7.03 -19.41
C VAL A 161 -8.97 -7.43 -19.95
N ALA A 162 -8.49 -8.58 -19.52
CA ALA A 162 -7.20 -9.13 -19.96
C ALA A 162 -7.40 -10.09 -21.13
N VAL A 163 -6.59 -9.93 -22.18
CA VAL A 163 -6.65 -10.71 -23.42
C VAL A 163 -5.28 -11.30 -23.71
N ARG A 164 -5.22 -12.51 -24.23
CA ARG A 164 -3.97 -13.09 -24.74
C ARG A 164 -3.36 -12.18 -25.81
N SER A 165 -2.05 -11.94 -25.73
CA SER A 165 -1.35 -11.00 -26.62
C SER A 165 -1.44 -11.42 -28.09
N ASP A 166 -1.41 -12.73 -28.40
CA ASP A 166 -1.58 -13.24 -29.77
C ASP A 166 -2.99 -12.96 -30.33
N VAL A 167 -4.03 -13.08 -29.49
CA VAL A 167 -5.42 -12.75 -29.85
C VAL A 167 -5.58 -11.24 -30.05
N ALA A 168 -5.05 -10.44 -29.12
CA ALA A 168 -5.08 -8.98 -29.24
C ALA A 168 -4.38 -8.48 -30.52
N GLN A 169 -3.24 -9.08 -30.88
CA GLN A 169 -2.55 -8.77 -32.13
C GLN A 169 -3.33 -9.22 -33.34
N GLN A 170 -3.90 -10.45 -33.35
CA GLN A 170 -4.68 -11.00 -34.45
C GLN A 170 -5.85 -10.09 -34.83
N TYR A 171 -6.57 -9.56 -33.84
CA TYR A 171 -7.76 -8.74 -34.05
C TYR A 171 -7.50 -7.23 -33.90
N ASN A 172 -6.24 -6.81 -33.61
CA ASN A 172 -5.83 -5.44 -33.36
C ASN A 172 -6.64 -4.77 -32.23
N LEU A 173 -6.86 -5.51 -31.13
CA LEU A 173 -7.61 -5.05 -29.97
C LEU A 173 -6.75 -4.09 -29.14
N LYS A 174 -7.32 -2.97 -28.72
CA LYS A 174 -6.70 -1.97 -27.85
C LYS A 174 -7.63 -1.55 -26.72
N THR A 175 -8.91 -1.44 -27.02
CA THR A 175 -9.95 -1.03 -26.07
C THR A 175 -10.92 -2.17 -25.84
N THR A 176 -11.66 -2.12 -24.74
CA THR A 176 -12.71 -3.10 -24.45
C THR A 176 -13.84 -3.04 -25.49
N SER A 177 -14.13 -1.87 -26.05
CA SER A 177 -15.06 -1.73 -27.17
C SER A 177 -14.65 -2.51 -28.43
N ASP A 178 -13.34 -2.70 -28.68
CA ASP A 178 -12.87 -3.45 -29.85
C ASP A 178 -13.31 -4.92 -29.80
N LEU A 179 -13.54 -5.48 -28.59
CA LEU A 179 -14.02 -6.87 -28.43
C LEU A 179 -15.41 -7.10 -29.05
N ALA A 180 -16.27 -6.07 -29.09
CA ALA A 180 -17.65 -6.24 -29.56
C ALA A 180 -17.74 -6.90 -30.94
N ALA A 181 -16.78 -6.63 -31.83
CA ALA A 181 -16.77 -7.17 -33.18
C ALA A 181 -16.35 -8.65 -33.24
N VAL A 182 -15.64 -9.17 -32.23
CA VAL A 182 -14.96 -10.47 -32.27
C VAL A 182 -15.29 -11.37 -31.08
N SER A 183 -15.97 -10.88 -30.06
CA SER A 183 -16.30 -11.64 -28.84
C SER A 183 -16.97 -12.98 -29.12
N GLY A 184 -17.82 -13.07 -30.17
CA GLY A 184 -18.48 -14.31 -30.63
C GLY A 184 -17.54 -15.41 -31.14
N GLU A 185 -16.26 -15.11 -31.34
CA GLU A 185 -15.23 -16.09 -31.68
C GLU A 185 -14.38 -16.50 -30.47
N LEU A 186 -14.42 -15.72 -29.35
CA LEU A 186 -13.54 -15.82 -28.19
C LEU A 186 -14.23 -16.51 -27.03
N VAL A 187 -13.42 -17.18 -26.21
CA VAL A 187 -13.83 -17.83 -24.95
C VAL A 187 -13.43 -16.92 -23.78
N PHE A 188 -14.41 -16.53 -22.96
CA PHE A 188 -14.18 -15.83 -21.72
C PHE A 188 -14.03 -16.81 -20.56
N GLY A 189 -13.05 -16.62 -19.69
CA GLY A 189 -12.91 -17.35 -18.44
C GLY A 189 -12.93 -16.40 -17.26
N GLY A 190 -13.77 -16.67 -16.27
CA GLY A 190 -13.86 -15.87 -15.06
C GLY A 190 -14.18 -16.71 -13.83
N ASN A 191 -13.89 -16.21 -12.65
CA ASN A 191 -14.32 -16.88 -11.43
C ASN A 191 -15.83 -16.67 -11.20
N PRO A 192 -16.53 -17.63 -10.56
CA PRO A 192 -17.98 -17.55 -10.34
C PRO A 192 -18.43 -16.24 -9.70
N ASP A 193 -17.68 -15.74 -8.71
CA ASP A 193 -18.03 -14.47 -8.05
C ASP A 193 -18.08 -13.29 -9.03
N TYR A 194 -17.14 -13.18 -9.95
CA TYR A 194 -17.15 -12.13 -10.98
C TYR A 194 -18.27 -12.31 -11.99
N ILE A 195 -18.58 -13.56 -12.36
CA ILE A 195 -19.64 -13.88 -13.31
C ILE A 195 -21.03 -13.56 -12.75
N GLU A 196 -21.23 -13.79 -11.43
CA GLU A 196 -22.53 -13.63 -10.77
C GLU A 196 -22.77 -12.23 -10.19
N ARG A 197 -21.73 -11.41 -10.01
CA ARG A 197 -21.85 -10.06 -9.45
C ARG A 197 -22.64 -9.12 -10.36
N GLU A 198 -23.44 -8.25 -9.76
CA GLU A 198 -24.19 -7.19 -10.47
C GLU A 198 -23.26 -6.21 -11.21
N ASP A 199 -22.09 -5.92 -10.65
CA ASP A 199 -21.03 -5.04 -11.19
C ASP A 199 -19.94 -5.81 -11.96
N GLY A 200 -20.17 -7.09 -12.28
CA GLY A 200 -19.22 -7.99 -12.91
C GLY A 200 -19.48 -8.23 -14.40
N PHE A 201 -19.35 -9.50 -14.79
CA PHE A 201 -19.41 -9.96 -16.19
C PHE A 201 -20.69 -9.53 -16.94
N GLY A 202 -21.85 -9.61 -16.27
CA GLY A 202 -23.13 -9.20 -16.88
C GLY A 202 -23.12 -7.73 -17.29
N LEU A 203 -22.69 -6.85 -16.39
CA LEU A 203 -22.59 -5.42 -16.66
C LEU A 203 -21.53 -5.11 -17.74
N LEU A 204 -20.38 -5.79 -17.70
CA LEU A 204 -19.37 -5.70 -18.75
C LEU A 204 -19.95 -6.00 -20.12
N CYS A 205 -20.64 -7.13 -20.27
CA CYS A 205 -21.25 -7.55 -21.54
C CYS A 205 -22.35 -6.57 -22.00
N GLU A 206 -23.20 -6.09 -21.10
CA GLU A 206 -24.24 -5.12 -21.42
C GLU A 206 -23.65 -3.79 -21.90
N THR A 207 -22.64 -3.27 -21.18
CA THR A 207 -22.02 -1.97 -21.46
C THR A 207 -21.31 -1.96 -22.79
N TYR A 208 -20.54 -3.00 -23.09
CA TYR A 208 -19.70 -3.08 -24.29
C TYR A 208 -20.33 -3.86 -25.44
N GLY A 209 -21.53 -4.42 -25.26
CA GLY A 209 -22.22 -5.21 -26.29
C GLY A 209 -21.49 -6.51 -26.63
N LEU A 210 -20.94 -7.20 -25.60
CA LEU A 210 -20.14 -8.42 -25.79
C LEU A 210 -21.04 -9.67 -25.77
N GLU A 211 -20.83 -10.58 -26.74
CA GLU A 211 -21.46 -11.89 -26.79
C GLU A 211 -20.35 -12.93 -27.00
N PHE A 212 -19.78 -13.49 -25.93
CA PHE A 212 -18.71 -14.45 -26.04
C PHE A 212 -19.19 -15.81 -26.59
N LYS A 213 -18.31 -16.50 -27.34
CA LYS A 213 -18.55 -17.84 -27.88
C LYS A 213 -18.88 -18.85 -26.79
N ASP A 214 -18.17 -18.77 -25.69
CA ASP A 214 -18.34 -19.60 -24.51
C ASP A 214 -17.86 -18.83 -23.26
N VAL A 215 -18.40 -19.19 -22.09
CA VAL A 215 -18.03 -18.61 -20.79
C VAL A 215 -17.70 -19.75 -19.84
N MET A 216 -16.46 -19.81 -19.37
CA MET A 216 -15.94 -20.86 -18.52
C MET A 216 -15.77 -20.37 -17.09
N ASP A 217 -16.28 -21.16 -16.13
CA ASP A 217 -15.96 -20.98 -14.71
C ASP A 217 -14.53 -21.44 -14.47
N ILE A 218 -13.67 -20.53 -14.00
CA ILE A 218 -12.26 -20.81 -13.73
C ILE A 218 -11.90 -20.24 -12.35
N ASP A 219 -11.19 -21.03 -11.56
CA ASP A 219 -10.59 -20.56 -10.31
C ASP A 219 -9.69 -19.34 -10.55
N ILE A 220 -9.81 -18.32 -9.70
CA ILE A 220 -9.09 -17.05 -9.85
C ILE A 220 -7.57 -17.22 -9.98
N GLY A 221 -7.02 -18.22 -9.29
CA GLY A 221 -5.58 -18.53 -9.34
C GLY A 221 -5.16 -19.28 -10.61
N LEU A 222 -6.11 -19.80 -11.41
CA LEU A 222 -5.83 -20.61 -12.60
C LEU A 222 -6.12 -19.88 -13.92
N LYS A 223 -6.72 -18.70 -13.90
CA LYS A 223 -7.14 -17.98 -15.11
C LYS A 223 -5.99 -17.72 -16.10
N TYR A 224 -4.85 -17.27 -15.62
CA TYR A 224 -3.70 -17.01 -16.50
C TYR A 224 -3.03 -18.29 -17.00
N GLN A 225 -3.08 -19.38 -16.21
CA GLN A 225 -2.64 -20.69 -16.67
C GLN A 225 -3.55 -21.21 -17.80
N ALA A 226 -4.88 -21.03 -17.70
CA ALA A 226 -5.84 -21.38 -18.73
C ALA A 226 -5.63 -20.55 -20.01
N MET A 227 -5.29 -19.26 -19.88
CA MET A 227 -4.89 -18.42 -21.03
C MET A 227 -3.62 -18.96 -21.69
N ALA A 228 -2.59 -19.27 -20.93
CA ALA A 228 -1.33 -19.83 -21.45
C ALA A 228 -1.54 -21.17 -22.18
N ASN A 229 -2.47 -21.99 -21.70
CA ASN A 229 -2.86 -23.25 -22.36
C ASN A 229 -3.75 -23.06 -23.61
N GLY A 230 -4.27 -21.85 -23.84
CA GLY A 230 -5.23 -21.57 -24.92
C GLY A 230 -6.63 -22.13 -24.66
N GLU A 231 -7.00 -22.37 -23.41
CA GLU A 231 -8.33 -22.83 -23.01
C GLU A 231 -9.33 -21.68 -23.00
N ILE A 232 -8.87 -20.47 -22.67
CA ILE A 232 -9.61 -19.20 -22.73
C ILE A 232 -8.78 -18.13 -23.45
N ASP A 233 -9.46 -17.15 -24.01
CA ASP A 233 -8.86 -16.05 -24.75
C ASP A 233 -8.89 -14.73 -23.98
N VAL A 234 -9.92 -14.55 -23.15
CA VAL A 234 -10.23 -13.33 -22.40
C VAL A 234 -10.56 -13.67 -20.95
N THR A 235 -10.13 -12.84 -20.01
CA THR A 235 -10.49 -12.95 -18.59
C THR A 235 -10.65 -11.59 -17.94
N ASN A 236 -11.27 -11.54 -16.78
CA ASN A 236 -11.18 -10.38 -15.91
C ASN A 236 -9.87 -10.43 -15.11
N GLY A 237 -9.24 -9.28 -14.95
CA GLY A 237 -8.02 -9.08 -14.16
C GLY A 237 -8.00 -7.72 -13.52
N PHE A 238 -6.82 -7.33 -13.08
CA PHE A 238 -6.52 -5.98 -12.65
C PHE A 238 -5.44 -5.39 -13.55
N THR A 239 -5.44 -4.08 -13.72
CA THR A 239 -4.49 -3.35 -14.58
C THR A 239 -3.03 -3.54 -14.15
N THR A 240 -2.79 -3.95 -12.92
CA THR A 240 -1.46 -4.19 -12.33
C THR A 240 -1.16 -5.67 -12.05
N ASP A 241 -2.00 -6.61 -12.56
CA ASP A 241 -1.75 -8.05 -12.39
C ASP A 241 -0.35 -8.42 -12.93
N ALA A 242 0.42 -9.18 -12.15
CA ALA A 242 1.80 -9.57 -12.48
C ALA A 242 1.95 -10.19 -13.87
N GLN A 243 0.97 -10.94 -14.33
CA GLN A 243 1.00 -11.61 -15.63
C GLN A 243 1.00 -10.63 -16.82
N LEU A 244 0.52 -9.40 -16.63
CA LEU A 244 0.61 -8.34 -17.64
C LEU A 244 2.07 -7.92 -17.88
N GLY A 245 2.92 -8.01 -16.85
CA GLY A 245 4.36 -7.75 -16.95
C GLY A 245 5.12 -8.78 -17.81
N SER A 246 4.55 -9.96 -18.08
CA SER A 246 5.17 -10.97 -18.96
C SER A 246 5.12 -10.61 -20.44
N GLY A 247 4.17 -9.77 -20.85
CA GLY A 247 3.87 -9.48 -22.24
C GLY A 247 3.06 -10.56 -22.98
N ASP A 248 2.73 -11.68 -22.33
CA ASP A 248 1.90 -12.76 -22.92
C ASP A 248 0.40 -12.44 -22.86
N VAL A 249 0.03 -11.51 -22.02
CA VAL A 249 -1.33 -11.01 -21.80
C VAL A 249 -1.29 -9.49 -21.83
N VAL A 250 -2.35 -8.88 -22.34
CA VAL A 250 -2.52 -7.42 -22.35
C VAL A 250 -3.84 -7.03 -21.71
N ALA A 251 -3.86 -5.96 -20.94
CA ALA A 251 -5.08 -5.32 -20.49
C ALA A 251 -5.61 -4.39 -21.59
N LEU A 252 -6.91 -4.47 -21.88
CA LEU A 252 -7.57 -3.55 -22.78
C LEU A 252 -7.98 -2.27 -22.01
N GLU A 253 -7.92 -1.14 -22.71
CA GLU A 253 -8.39 0.14 -22.17
C GLU A 253 -9.91 0.09 -21.92
N ASP A 254 -10.36 0.53 -20.76
CA ASP A 254 -11.77 0.75 -20.42
C ASP A 254 -12.26 2.08 -21.00
N ASP A 255 -12.45 2.14 -22.31
CA ASP A 255 -12.76 3.37 -23.06
C ASP A 255 -14.15 3.97 -22.76
N LEU A 256 -15.08 3.19 -22.19
CA LEU A 256 -16.38 3.66 -21.72
C LEU A 256 -16.38 4.00 -20.23
N LYS A 257 -15.25 3.83 -19.53
CA LYS A 257 -15.10 4.13 -18.11
C LYS A 257 -16.13 3.42 -17.22
N LEU A 258 -16.29 2.13 -17.46
CA LEU A 258 -17.20 1.27 -16.70
C LEU A 258 -16.70 1.10 -15.25
N GLN A 259 -15.39 0.96 -15.09
CA GLN A 259 -14.78 0.64 -13.82
C GLN A 259 -14.45 1.91 -13.00
N ALA A 260 -14.62 1.84 -11.68
CA ALA A 260 -14.12 2.88 -10.80
C ALA A 260 -12.58 2.86 -10.78
N ASN A 261 -11.97 4.04 -10.67
CA ASN A 261 -10.52 4.16 -10.58
C ASN A 261 -10.03 4.02 -9.14
N TYR A 262 -8.89 3.35 -8.99
CA TYR A 262 -8.22 3.09 -7.72
C TYR A 262 -6.77 3.59 -7.82
N TYR A 263 -6.61 4.92 -7.95
CA TYR A 263 -5.28 5.53 -7.92
C TYR A 263 -4.66 5.39 -6.54
N CYS A 264 -3.39 5.03 -6.48
CA CYS A 264 -2.67 4.88 -5.23
C CYS A 264 -2.01 6.19 -4.79
N SER A 265 -2.00 6.43 -3.48
CA SER A 265 -1.40 7.60 -2.83
C SER A 265 -0.97 7.24 -1.41
N THR A 266 -0.14 8.06 -0.78
CA THR A 266 0.19 7.91 0.64
C THR A 266 -0.87 8.61 1.50
N VAL A 267 -1.45 7.91 2.46
CA VAL A 267 -2.17 8.52 3.59
C VAL A 267 -1.21 8.63 4.76
N VAL A 268 -1.06 9.83 5.30
CA VAL A 268 -0.14 10.15 6.41
C VAL A 268 -0.85 10.97 7.47
N ARG A 269 -0.52 10.78 8.74
CA ARG A 269 -1.05 11.57 9.83
C ARG A 269 -0.46 12.98 9.82
N GLU A 270 -1.28 13.98 10.11
CA GLU A 270 -0.88 15.39 10.18
C GLU A 270 0.18 15.62 11.27
N ASP A 271 0.00 15.03 12.46
CA ASP A 271 0.96 15.13 13.56
C ASP A 271 2.31 14.49 13.23
N THR A 272 2.34 13.43 12.39
CA THR A 272 3.57 12.85 11.86
C THR A 272 4.29 13.83 10.92
N LEU A 273 3.57 14.52 10.03
CA LEU A 273 4.17 15.54 9.16
C LEU A 273 4.75 16.71 9.97
N GLU A 274 4.07 17.11 11.04
CA GLU A 274 4.56 18.15 11.97
C GLU A 274 5.80 17.68 12.74
N GLU A 275 5.81 16.42 13.18
CA GLU A 275 6.91 15.85 13.96
C GLU A 275 8.17 15.60 13.12
N TYR A 276 8.03 15.21 11.84
CA TYR A 276 9.12 14.80 10.94
C TYR A 276 9.31 15.78 9.77
N PRO A 277 9.92 16.96 9.96
CA PRO A 277 10.17 17.93 8.90
C PRO A 277 10.94 17.33 7.72
N GLY A 278 10.46 17.56 6.50
CA GLY A 278 11.01 16.99 5.26
C GLY A 278 10.36 15.67 4.83
N LEU A 279 9.52 15.07 5.70
CA LEU A 279 8.80 13.83 5.37
C LEU A 279 7.88 14.04 4.16
N GLU A 280 7.06 15.10 4.14
CA GLU A 280 6.16 15.39 3.02
C GLU A 280 6.91 15.51 1.69
N GLU A 281 8.08 16.17 1.67
CA GLU A 281 8.93 16.31 0.48
C GLU A 281 9.45 14.93 0.01
N ALA A 282 9.79 14.03 0.94
CA ALA A 282 10.18 12.67 0.62
C ALA A 282 9.02 11.85 0.03
N LEU A 283 7.81 11.94 0.63
CA LEU A 283 6.61 11.25 0.15
C LEU A 283 6.17 11.77 -1.23
N MET A 284 6.29 13.06 -1.50
CA MET A 284 5.97 13.66 -2.80
C MET A 284 6.86 13.16 -3.94
N LYS A 285 7.99 12.51 -3.67
CA LYS A 285 8.79 11.84 -4.71
C LYS A 285 8.04 10.67 -5.36
N MET A 286 6.99 10.16 -4.73
CA MET A 286 6.11 9.13 -5.30
C MET A 286 5.13 9.67 -6.35
N ASP A 287 4.96 11.01 -6.46
CA ASP A 287 3.97 11.60 -7.36
C ASP A 287 4.30 11.33 -8.83
N GLY A 288 3.42 10.63 -9.53
CA GLY A 288 3.51 10.35 -10.96
C GLY A 288 4.66 9.44 -11.41
N ILE A 289 5.31 8.69 -10.50
CA ILE A 289 6.50 7.90 -10.85
C ILE A 289 6.21 6.55 -11.50
N LEU A 290 4.98 6.05 -11.37
CA LEU A 290 4.56 4.73 -11.83
C LEU A 290 3.47 4.83 -12.89
N THR A 291 3.53 3.93 -13.85
CA THR A 291 2.42 3.59 -14.75
C THR A 291 1.85 2.21 -14.40
N ASP A 292 0.64 1.89 -14.89
CA ASP A 292 0.04 0.56 -14.69
C ASP A 292 0.98 -0.56 -15.17
N THR A 293 1.61 -0.37 -16.33
CA THR A 293 2.56 -1.33 -16.89
C THR A 293 3.80 -1.51 -16.02
N GLU A 294 4.40 -0.43 -15.55
CA GLU A 294 5.56 -0.51 -14.65
C GLU A 294 5.20 -1.21 -13.35
N MET A 295 4.02 -0.92 -12.78
CA MET A 295 3.59 -1.61 -11.56
C MET A 295 3.37 -3.11 -11.81
N ALA A 296 2.76 -3.49 -12.94
CA ALA A 296 2.63 -4.90 -13.34
C ALA A 296 3.98 -5.60 -13.50
N GLU A 297 4.98 -4.91 -14.10
CA GLU A 297 6.34 -5.44 -14.23
C GLU A 297 7.03 -5.64 -12.88
N LEU A 298 6.83 -4.72 -11.94
CA LEU A 298 7.35 -4.86 -10.57
C LEU A 298 6.68 -6.02 -9.83
N ASN A 299 5.35 -6.15 -9.95
CA ASN A 299 4.61 -7.27 -9.41
C ASN A 299 5.07 -8.61 -10.02
N TYR A 300 5.37 -8.63 -11.33
CA TYR A 300 5.92 -9.81 -11.99
C TYR A 300 7.27 -10.24 -11.40
N LYS A 301 8.17 -9.29 -11.18
CA LYS A 301 9.48 -9.57 -10.55
C LYS A 301 9.33 -10.21 -9.17
N LEU A 302 8.38 -9.75 -8.35
CA LEU A 302 8.15 -10.30 -7.02
C LEU A 302 7.40 -11.65 -7.08
N GLU A 303 6.25 -11.71 -7.76
CA GLU A 303 5.37 -12.88 -7.74
C GLU A 303 5.88 -14.06 -8.58
N ILE A 304 6.47 -13.78 -9.73
CA ILE A 304 6.83 -14.80 -10.72
C ILE A 304 8.33 -15.10 -10.70
N GLU A 305 9.17 -14.06 -10.65
CA GLU A 305 10.63 -14.26 -10.59
C GLU A 305 11.13 -14.53 -9.16
N GLY A 306 10.33 -14.19 -8.13
CA GLY A 306 10.65 -14.41 -6.73
C GLY A 306 11.79 -13.53 -6.22
N LEU A 307 11.93 -12.34 -6.79
CA LEU A 307 12.90 -11.34 -6.33
C LEU A 307 12.42 -10.70 -5.01
N ASP A 308 13.35 -10.12 -4.29
CA ASP A 308 13.11 -9.43 -3.02
C ASP A 308 12.46 -8.06 -3.25
N GLU A 309 11.42 -7.72 -2.51
CA GLU A 309 10.66 -6.47 -2.68
C GLU A 309 11.50 -5.21 -2.43
N HIS A 310 12.41 -5.27 -1.46
CA HIS A 310 13.33 -4.16 -1.18
C HIS A 310 14.28 -3.92 -2.36
N GLN A 311 14.84 -5.00 -2.94
CA GLN A 311 15.73 -4.89 -4.09
C GLN A 311 14.98 -4.37 -5.34
N ILE A 312 13.72 -4.82 -5.55
CA ILE A 312 12.87 -4.34 -6.63
C ILE A 312 12.62 -2.82 -6.51
N ALA A 313 12.26 -2.37 -5.30
CA ALA A 313 12.03 -0.96 -5.01
C ALA A 313 13.30 -0.11 -5.20
N LEU A 314 14.45 -0.59 -4.70
CA LEU A 314 15.75 0.06 -4.81
C LEU A 314 16.19 0.22 -6.27
N ASP A 315 16.08 -0.83 -7.06
CA ASP A 315 16.45 -0.83 -8.47
C ASP A 315 15.56 0.15 -9.26
N PHE A 316 14.25 0.13 -9.02
CA PHE A 316 13.29 1.02 -9.69
C PHE A 316 13.54 2.49 -9.35
N LEU A 317 13.70 2.83 -8.06
CA LEU A 317 13.95 4.21 -7.64
C LEU A 317 15.31 4.72 -8.15
N THR A 318 16.30 3.85 -8.23
CA THR A 318 17.60 4.16 -8.84
C THR A 318 17.46 4.44 -10.33
N GLU A 319 16.73 3.61 -11.07
CA GLU A 319 16.45 3.80 -12.51
C GLU A 319 15.72 5.11 -12.78
N LYS A 320 14.76 5.47 -11.92
CA LYS A 320 14.06 6.77 -11.98
C LYS A 320 14.95 7.97 -11.56
N GLY A 321 16.12 7.73 -10.98
CA GLY A 321 17.06 8.77 -10.54
C GLY A 321 16.56 9.53 -9.29
N LEU A 322 15.72 8.89 -8.46
CA LEU A 322 15.12 9.48 -7.26
C LEU A 322 16.00 9.30 -6.03
N ILE A 323 16.90 8.34 -6.07
CA ILE A 323 17.91 8.05 -5.03
C ILE A 323 19.29 7.91 -5.67
N THR A 324 20.34 8.08 -4.86
CA THR A 324 21.73 7.90 -5.29
C THR A 324 22.27 6.61 -4.70
N ASN A 325 22.77 5.70 -5.55
CA ASN A 325 23.58 4.58 -5.07
C ASN A 325 24.88 5.13 -4.48
N GLU A 326 25.01 5.15 -3.15
CA GLU A 326 26.33 5.26 -2.51
C GLU A 326 26.95 3.90 -2.24
#